data_46a69245598e0561bce871f48ea4166a
#
_entry.id   46a69245598e0561bce871f48ea4166a
#
_cell.length_a   1.000
_cell.length_b   1.000
_cell.length_c   1.000
_cell.angle_alpha   90.00
_cell.angle_beta   90.00
_cell.angle_gamma   90.00
#
_symmetry.space_group_name_H-M   'P 1'
#
loop_
_entity.id
_entity.type
_entity.pdbx_description
1 polymer ?
#
loop_
_entity_poly.entity_id
_entity_poly.type
_entity_poly.pdbx_seq_one_letter_code
_entity_poly.pdbx_strand_id
1 'polypeptide(L)'
;MYSEKVMEHFHNPRNVGEMENPDGTGHVGNPVCGDIMEIYIKVKDNIITDVKFKTFGCGAAIATSSMVTEMVKGKNLEEALKISNKAVAEALGGLPAVKMHCSVLAEEALSSAIDDYLAKNPDKNTDTLRKLHKTQHAHLEEESE
;
A
#
# COMPACT_ATOMS: atom_id res chain seq x y z
N MET A 1 20.83 -8.16 1.92
CA MET A 1 20.25 -9.47 1.65
C MET A 1 18.80 -9.51 2.09
N TYR A 2 17.95 -10.20 1.35
CA TYR A 2 16.53 -10.27 1.65
C TYR A 2 16.22 -11.42 2.61
N SER A 3 15.23 -11.20 3.50
CA SER A 3 14.74 -12.22 4.41
C SER A 3 14.03 -13.34 3.65
N GLU A 4 13.79 -14.46 4.34
CA GLU A 4 13.01 -15.57 3.78
C GLU A 4 11.59 -15.14 3.39
N LYS A 5 10.96 -14.27 4.20
CA LYS A 5 9.62 -13.75 3.91
C LYS A 5 9.61 -12.87 2.68
N VAL A 6 10.62 -12.04 2.48
CA VAL A 6 10.74 -11.24 1.25
C VAL A 6 10.85 -12.16 0.05
N MET A 7 11.69 -13.18 0.12
CA MET A 7 11.87 -14.13 -0.98
C MET A 7 10.60 -14.92 -1.25
N GLU A 8 9.87 -15.32 -0.20
CA GLU A 8 8.61 -16.03 -0.37
C GLU A 8 7.58 -15.16 -1.09
N HIS A 9 7.41 -13.91 -0.65
CA HIS A 9 6.47 -12.99 -1.31
C HIS A 9 6.91 -12.63 -2.72
N PHE A 10 8.20 -12.62 -2.99
CA PHE A 10 8.70 -12.40 -4.35
C PHE A 10 8.36 -13.59 -5.26
N HIS A 11 8.58 -14.82 -4.81
CA HIS A 11 8.32 -16.02 -5.62
C HIS A 11 6.83 -16.36 -5.73
N ASN A 12 6.06 -16.08 -4.68
CA ASN A 12 4.62 -16.37 -4.62
C ASN A 12 3.85 -15.13 -4.17
N PRO A 13 3.85 -14.05 -4.98
CA PRO A 13 3.15 -12.83 -4.58
C PRO A 13 1.65 -13.06 -4.49
N ARG A 14 1.04 -12.46 -3.46
CA ARG A 14 -0.39 -12.54 -3.23
C ARG A 14 -1.07 -11.33 -3.84
N ASN A 15 -2.31 -11.53 -4.32
CA ASN A 15 -3.18 -10.44 -4.77
C ASN A 15 -2.62 -9.67 -5.98
N VAL A 16 -1.86 -10.34 -6.83
CA VAL A 16 -1.32 -9.75 -8.06
C VAL A 16 -2.40 -9.67 -9.12
N GLY A 17 -2.47 -8.58 -9.84
CA GLY A 17 -3.32 -8.43 -11.01
C GLY A 17 -4.13 -7.17 -11.03
N GLU A 18 -4.96 -7.03 -12.06
CA GLU A 18 -5.89 -5.94 -12.20
C GLU A 18 -7.24 -6.34 -11.60
N MET A 19 -8.03 -5.34 -11.28
CA MET A 19 -9.35 -5.54 -10.72
C MET A 19 -10.37 -4.85 -11.62
N GLU A 20 -11.44 -5.56 -11.99
CA GLU A 20 -12.56 -4.96 -12.71
C GLU A 20 -13.37 -4.09 -11.76
N ASN A 21 -13.67 -2.87 -12.20
CA ASN A 21 -14.50 -1.93 -11.45
C ASN A 21 -14.04 -1.72 -10.01
N PRO A 22 -12.76 -1.33 -9.81
CA PRO A 22 -12.30 -1.07 -8.44
C PRO A 22 -13.03 0.13 -7.85
N ASP A 23 -13.24 0.11 -6.54
CA ASP A 23 -13.84 1.23 -5.84
C ASP A 23 -12.82 2.36 -5.61
N GLY A 24 -11.56 2.00 -5.54
CA GLY A 24 -10.46 2.97 -5.48
C GLY A 24 -9.21 2.42 -6.15
N THR A 25 -8.45 3.30 -6.78
CA THR A 25 -7.19 2.97 -7.45
C THR A 25 -6.12 3.97 -7.04
N GLY A 26 -4.99 3.46 -6.58
CA GLY A 26 -3.81 4.26 -6.28
C GLY A 26 -2.70 3.95 -7.28
N HIS A 27 -2.04 4.99 -7.77
CA HIS A 27 -0.93 4.86 -8.71
C HIS A 27 0.19 5.78 -8.25
N VAL A 28 1.34 5.20 -7.97
CA VAL A 28 2.53 5.97 -7.60
C VAL A 28 3.74 5.44 -8.34
N GLY A 29 4.73 6.30 -8.52
CA GLY A 29 5.98 5.92 -9.15
C GLY A 29 7.14 6.63 -8.49
N ASN A 30 8.30 6.02 -8.54
CA ASN A 30 9.55 6.62 -8.09
C ASN A 30 10.48 6.77 -9.29
N PRO A 31 10.65 8.00 -9.83
CA PRO A 31 11.49 8.19 -11.01
C PRO A 31 12.98 7.91 -10.76
N VAL A 32 13.41 7.92 -9.50
CA VAL A 32 14.82 7.65 -9.16
C VAL A 32 15.19 6.19 -9.42
N CYS A 33 14.33 5.26 -9.03
CA CYS A 33 14.59 3.83 -9.22
C CYS A 33 13.72 3.20 -10.30
N GLY A 34 12.80 3.95 -10.89
CA GLY A 34 11.93 3.46 -11.96
C GLY A 34 10.81 2.55 -11.49
N ASP A 35 10.61 2.42 -10.19
CA ASP A 35 9.54 1.59 -9.65
C ASP A 35 8.19 2.27 -9.86
N ILE A 36 7.20 1.49 -10.30
CA ILE A 36 5.81 1.95 -10.44
C ILE A 36 4.94 0.95 -9.69
N MET A 37 3.95 1.47 -8.97
CA MET A 37 3.08 0.64 -8.15
C MET A 37 1.63 1.11 -8.26
N GLU A 38 0.73 0.17 -8.54
CA GLU A 38 -0.71 0.42 -8.58
C GLU A 38 -1.39 -0.51 -7.59
N ILE A 39 -2.32 0.03 -6.81
CA ILE A 39 -3.14 -0.75 -5.88
C ILE A 39 -4.60 -0.48 -6.19
N TYR A 40 -5.38 -1.55 -6.27
CA TYR A 40 -6.82 -1.52 -6.53
C TYR A 40 -7.55 -2.07 -5.31
N ILE A 41 -8.59 -1.38 -4.85
CA ILE A 41 -9.36 -1.83 -3.70
C ILE A 41 -10.84 -1.91 -4.02
N LYS A 42 -11.53 -2.86 -3.38
CA LYS A 42 -12.99 -2.89 -3.29
C LYS A 42 -13.36 -2.68 -1.83
N VAL A 43 -14.35 -1.82 -1.60
CA VAL A 43 -14.76 -1.44 -0.26
C VAL A 43 -16.25 -1.68 -0.10
N LYS A 44 -16.61 -2.33 1.01
CA LYS A 44 -18.00 -2.53 1.38
C LYS A 44 -18.13 -2.31 2.88
N ASP A 45 -19.06 -1.44 3.28
CA ASP A 45 -19.27 -1.10 4.70
C ASP A 45 -17.98 -0.63 5.37
N ASN A 46 -17.19 0.19 4.67
CA ASN A 46 -15.89 0.71 5.10
C ASN A 46 -14.81 -0.34 5.33
N ILE A 47 -15.03 -1.56 4.84
CA ILE A 47 -14.05 -2.66 4.92
C ILE A 47 -13.50 -2.93 3.53
N ILE A 48 -12.19 -3.06 3.43
CA ILE A 48 -11.52 -3.45 2.18
C ILE A 48 -11.78 -4.94 1.99
N THR A 49 -12.74 -5.26 1.11
CA THR A 49 -13.17 -6.65 0.87
C THR A 49 -12.26 -7.38 -0.10
N ASP A 50 -11.63 -6.64 -1.00
CA ASP A 50 -10.65 -7.20 -1.92
C ASP A 50 -9.61 -6.14 -2.27
N VAL A 51 -8.40 -6.60 -2.57
CA VAL A 51 -7.29 -5.73 -2.93
C VAL A 51 -6.38 -6.47 -3.89
N LYS A 52 -5.91 -5.76 -4.92
CA LYS A 52 -4.95 -6.29 -5.86
C LYS A 52 -3.89 -5.24 -6.15
N PHE A 53 -2.75 -5.70 -6.64
CA PHE A 53 -1.69 -4.77 -7.02
C PHE A 53 -1.03 -5.19 -8.33
N LYS A 54 -0.42 -4.19 -8.95
CA LYS A 54 0.39 -4.38 -10.14
C LYS A 54 1.61 -3.46 -9.99
N THR A 55 2.78 -3.98 -10.24
CA THR A 55 3.99 -3.19 -10.07
C THR A 55 5.03 -3.53 -11.14
N PHE A 56 5.83 -2.53 -11.49
CA PHE A 56 7.07 -2.69 -12.23
C PHE A 56 8.18 -2.21 -11.32
N GLY A 57 9.15 -3.07 -11.04
CA GLY A 57 10.23 -2.71 -10.15
C GLY A 57 11.02 -3.92 -9.70
N CYS A 58 11.77 -3.75 -8.62
CA CYS A 58 12.61 -4.81 -8.08
C CYS A 58 11.81 -5.82 -7.27
N GLY A 59 12.46 -6.91 -6.87
CA GLY A 59 11.82 -7.93 -6.04
C GLY A 59 11.26 -7.37 -4.72
N ALA A 60 11.91 -6.35 -4.14
CA ALA A 60 11.42 -5.72 -2.94
C ALA A 60 10.10 -4.97 -3.19
N ALA A 61 9.91 -4.37 -4.37
CA ALA A 61 8.64 -3.72 -4.73
C ALA A 61 7.51 -4.74 -4.80
N ILE A 62 7.76 -5.90 -5.39
CA ILE A 62 6.78 -6.99 -5.45
C ILE A 62 6.45 -7.50 -4.04
N ALA A 63 7.47 -7.75 -3.23
CA ALA A 63 7.29 -8.29 -1.88
C ALA A 63 6.55 -7.31 -0.96
N THR A 64 6.90 -6.01 -1.01
CA THR A 64 6.22 -5.00 -0.19
C THR A 64 4.77 -4.83 -0.60
N SER A 65 4.47 -4.81 -1.90
CA SER A 65 3.10 -4.73 -2.40
C SER A 65 2.29 -5.96 -1.98
N SER A 66 2.86 -7.14 -2.13
CA SER A 66 2.22 -8.39 -1.71
C SER A 66 1.88 -8.35 -0.22
N MET A 67 2.83 -7.94 0.62
CA MET A 67 2.63 -7.86 2.07
C MET A 67 1.57 -6.82 2.44
N VAL A 68 1.62 -5.62 1.85
CA VAL A 68 0.62 -4.58 2.13
C VAL A 68 -0.78 -5.07 1.80
N THR A 69 -0.97 -5.72 0.65
CA THR A 69 -2.29 -6.22 0.26
C THR A 69 -2.80 -7.28 1.23
N GLU A 70 -1.92 -8.16 1.71
CA GLU A 70 -2.30 -9.15 2.73
C GLU A 70 -2.67 -8.50 4.06
N MET A 71 -1.95 -7.44 4.46
CA MET A 71 -2.18 -6.76 5.73
C MET A 71 -3.49 -5.98 5.75
N VAL A 72 -3.93 -5.42 4.60
CA VAL A 72 -5.11 -4.57 4.56
C VAL A 72 -6.38 -5.30 4.16
N LYS A 73 -6.28 -6.45 3.53
CA LYS A 73 -7.46 -7.21 3.11
C LYS A 73 -8.28 -7.63 4.33
N GLY A 74 -9.55 -7.27 4.35
CA GLY A 74 -10.43 -7.53 5.49
C GLY A 74 -10.39 -6.49 6.59
N LYS A 75 -9.57 -5.44 6.44
CA LYS A 75 -9.47 -4.36 7.42
C LYS A 75 -10.36 -3.20 7.01
N ASN A 76 -10.80 -2.41 8.01
CA ASN A 76 -11.52 -1.18 7.71
C ASN A 76 -10.53 -0.09 7.23
N LEU A 77 -11.08 0.98 6.67
CA LEU A 77 -10.25 2.06 6.11
C LEU A 77 -9.36 2.72 7.15
N GLU A 78 -9.84 2.86 8.39
CA GLU A 78 -9.07 3.46 9.47
C GLU A 78 -7.84 2.59 9.81
N GLU A 79 -8.03 1.30 9.95
CA GLU A 79 -6.94 0.36 10.22
C GLU A 79 -5.93 0.33 9.07
N ALA A 80 -6.43 0.36 7.84
CA ALA A 80 -5.56 0.37 6.65
C ALA A 80 -4.67 1.60 6.62
N LEU A 81 -5.21 2.78 6.96
CA LEU A 81 -4.43 4.02 6.98
C LEU A 81 -3.40 4.09 8.10
N LYS A 82 -3.53 3.25 9.12
CA LYS A 82 -2.54 3.17 10.21
C LYS A 82 -1.34 2.30 9.89
N ILE A 83 -1.39 1.53 8.82
CA ILE A 83 -0.29 0.66 8.42
C ILE A 83 0.85 1.52 7.89
N SER A 84 2.01 1.44 8.56
CA SER A 84 3.19 2.23 8.20
C SER A 84 4.15 1.40 7.36
N ASN A 85 5.05 2.07 6.66
CA ASN A 85 6.12 1.41 5.92
C ASN A 85 7.01 0.58 6.84
N LYS A 86 7.20 1.00 8.09
CA LYS A 86 7.94 0.22 9.09
C LYS A 86 7.23 -1.08 9.41
N ALA A 87 5.90 -1.04 9.59
CA ALA A 87 5.11 -2.25 9.86
C ALA A 87 5.22 -3.24 8.70
N VAL A 88 5.20 -2.75 7.47
CA VAL A 88 5.36 -3.59 6.27
C VAL A 88 6.74 -4.24 6.26
N ALA A 89 7.79 -3.47 6.50
CA ALA A 89 9.16 -3.99 6.53
C ALA A 89 9.34 -5.02 7.65
N GLU A 90 8.80 -4.74 8.84
CA GLU A 90 8.86 -5.68 9.97
C GLU A 90 8.11 -6.97 9.67
N ALA A 91 6.94 -6.88 9.04
CA ALA A 91 6.16 -8.06 8.66
C ALA A 91 6.92 -8.95 7.67
N LEU A 92 7.78 -8.36 6.86
CA LEU A 92 8.64 -9.08 5.92
C LEU A 92 9.94 -9.60 6.56
N GLY A 93 10.14 -9.36 7.86
CA GLY A 93 11.37 -9.75 8.55
C GLY A 93 12.54 -8.80 8.31
N GLY A 94 12.23 -7.58 7.84
CA GLY A 94 13.22 -6.54 7.56
C GLY A 94 13.51 -6.38 6.07
N LEU A 95 13.95 -5.19 5.71
CA LEU A 95 14.39 -4.87 4.34
C LEU A 95 15.76 -4.21 4.40
N PRO A 96 16.61 -4.43 3.39
CA PRO A 96 17.85 -3.65 3.28
C PRO A 96 17.53 -2.14 3.25
N ALA A 97 18.37 -1.34 3.90
CA ALA A 97 18.13 0.11 4.00
C ALA A 97 17.90 0.76 2.63
N VAL A 98 18.63 0.31 1.61
CA VAL A 98 18.49 0.85 0.25
C VAL A 98 17.16 0.51 -0.41
N LYS A 99 16.39 -0.42 0.16
CA LYS A 99 15.09 -0.86 -0.36
C LYS A 99 13.89 -0.40 0.48
N MET A 100 14.13 0.36 1.54
CA MET A 100 13.03 0.88 2.36
C MET A 100 12.08 1.79 1.57
N HIS A 101 12.56 2.44 0.51
CA HIS A 101 11.68 3.25 -0.35
C HIS A 101 10.56 2.44 -0.99
N CYS A 102 10.76 1.14 -1.20
CA CYS A 102 9.70 0.28 -1.76
C CYS A 102 8.52 0.15 -0.80
N SER A 103 8.78 0.09 0.51
CA SER A 103 7.70 0.06 1.50
C SER A 103 6.98 1.41 1.60
N VAL A 104 7.70 2.51 1.40
CA VAL A 104 7.09 3.86 1.34
C VAL A 104 6.17 3.95 0.12
N LEU A 105 6.60 3.47 -1.05
CA LEU A 105 5.77 3.45 -2.26
C LEU A 105 4.49 2.63 -2.05
N ALA A 106 4.59 1.48 -1.41
CA ALA A 106 3.42 0.64 -1.14
C ALA A 106 2.42 1.36 -0.22
N GLU A 107 2.92 2.03 0.81
CA GLU A 107 2.11 2.83 1.71
C GLU A 107 1.42 3.98 0.98
N GLU A 108 2.16 4.70 0.12
CA GLU A 108 1.62 5.79 -0.70
C GLU A 108 0.55 5.30 -1.67
N ALA A 109 0.79 4.17 -2.33
CA ALA A 109 -0.16 3.61 -3.28
C ALA A 109 -1.47 3.22 -2.59
N LEU A 110 -1.38 2.63 -1.40
CA LEU A 110 -2.56 2.29 -0.60
C LEU A 110 -3.33 3.54 -0.19
N SER A 111 -2.63 4.54 0.33
CA SER A 111 -3.25 5.81 0.73
C SER A 111 -3.93 6.48 -0.46
N SER A 112 -3.29 6.47 -1.62
CA SER A 112 -3.84 7.02 -2.86
C SER A 112 -5.11 6.28 -3.30
N ALA A 113 -5.14 4.95 -3.16
CA ALA A 113 -6.32 4.15 -3.48
C ALA A 113 -7.49 4.49 -2.57
N ILE A 114 -7.24 4.66 -1.28
CA ILE A 114 -8.25 5.06 -0.30
C ILE A 114 -8.75 6.48 -0.59
N ASP A 115 -7.85 7.41 -0.92
CA ASP A 115 -8.20 8.77 -1.32
C ASP A 115 -9.13 8.77 -2.53
N ASP A 116 -8.83 7.97 -3.54
CA ASP A 116 -9.65 7.85 -4.75
C ASP A 116 -11.06 7.36 -4.40
N TYR A 117 -11.15 6.35 -3.54
CA TYR A 117 -12.44 5.84 -3.06
C TYR A 117 -13.23 6.95 -2.34
N LEU A 118 -12.59 7.67 -1.43
CA LEU A 118 -13.25 8.72 -0.64
C LEU A 118 -13.64 9.92 -1.49
N ALA A 119 -12.87 10.23 -2.53
CA ALA A 119 -13.22 11.29 -3.47
C ALA A 119 -14.49 10.96 -4.26
N LYS A 120 -14.69 9.68 -4.58
CA LYS A 120 -15.89 9.18 -5.26
C LYS A 120 -17.07 9.01 -4.29
N ASN A 121 -16.81 8.92 -3.00
CA ASN A 121 -17.81 8.68 -1.95
C ASN A 121 -17.57 9.65 -0.78
N PRO A 122 -17.81 10.97 -0.98
CA PRO A 122 -17.48 11.95 0.06
C PRO A 122 -18.22 11.76 1.38
N ASP A 123 -19.40 11.14 1.35
CA ASP A 123 -20.18 10.82 2.54
C ASP A 123 -19.49 9.79 3.44
N LYS A 124 -18.53 9.03 2.91
CA LYS A 124 -17.76 8.04 3.66
C LYS A 124 -16.48 8.61 4.28
N ASN A 125 -16.11 9.84 3.93
CA ASN A 125 -14.90 10.48 4.42
C ASN A 125 -15.14 11.15 5.78
N THR A 126 -15.03 10.38 6.85
CA THR A 126 -15.25 10.85 8.22
C THR A 126 -14.10 11.75 8.67
N ASP A 127 -14.31 12.50 9.75
CA ASP A 127 -13.27 13.33 10.36
C ASP A 127 -12.07 12.49 10.80
N THR A 128 -12.31 11.28 11.30
CA THR A 128 -11.25 10.37 11.70
C THR A 128 -10.37 9.99 10.50
N LEU A 129 -11.00 9.66 9.37
CA LEU A 129 -10.27 9.31 8.14
C LEU A 129 -9.47 10.49 7.61
N ARG A 130 -10.04 11.69 7.64
CA ARG A 130 -9.34 12.92 7.23
C ARG A 130 -8.08 13.16 8.07
N LYS A 131 -8.19 12.96 9.37
CA LYS A 131 -7.05 13.10 10.30
C LYS A 131 -5.97 12.06 10.01
N LEU A 132 -6.36 10.82 9.77
CA LEU A 132 -5.42 9.74 9.48
C LEU A 132 -4.68 9.98 8.17
N HIS A 133 -5.37 10.44 7.12
CA HIS A 133 -4.73 10.82 5.85
C HIS A 133 -3.71 11.93 6.04
N LYS A 134 -4.08 12.96 6.78
CA LYS A 134 -3.18 14.08 7.05
C LYS A 134 -1.93 13.64 7.80
N THR A 135 -2.09 12.78 8.81
CA THR A 135 -0.97 12.23 9.57
C THR A 135 -0.07 11.36 8.69
N GLN A 136 -0.67 10.54 7.83
CA GLN A 136 0.05 9.66 6.92
C GLN A 136 0.89 10.46 5.93
N HIS A 137 0.33 11.50 5.32
CA HIS A 137 1.06 12.36 4.40
C HIS A 137 2.22 13.08 5.09
N ALA A 138 2.03 13.58 6.30
CA ALA A 138 3.09 14.21 7.07
C ALA A 138 4.22 13.22 7.36
N HIS A 139 3.88 11.98 7.72
CA HIS A 139 4.85 10.92 7.97
C HIS A 139 5.66 10.58 6.72
N LEU A 140 5.00 10.48 5.56
CA LEU A 140 5.67 10.19 4.29
C LEU A 140 6.60 11.32 3.88
N GLU A 141 6.20 12.58 4.10
CA GLU A 141 7.06 13.74 3.83
C GLU A 141 8.31 13.72 4.69
N GLU A 142 8.19 13.40 5.98
CA GLU A 142 9.33 13.27 6.88
C GLU A 142 10.30 12.18 6.42
N GLU A 143 9.79 11.04 5.98
CA GLU A 143 10.62 9.93 5.53
C GLU A 143 11.30 10.17 4.19
N SER A 144 10.74 11.04 3.35
CA SER A 144 11.31 11.33 2.04
C SER A 144 12.47 12.34 2.11
N GLU A 145 12.66 12.98 3.24
CA GLU A 145 13.80 13.87 3.48
C GLU A 145 15.04 13.07 3.87
#